data_37fe02279fa54eb1b29258fae05a51ea
#
_entry.id   37fe02279fa54eb1b29258fae05a51ea
#
_cell.length_a   1.000
_cell.length_b   1.000
_cell.length_c   1.000
_cell.angle_alpha   90.00
_cell.angle_beta   90.00
_cell.angle_gamma   90.00
#
_symmetry.space_group_name_H-M   'P 1'
#
loop_
_entity.id
_entity.type
_entity.pdbx_description
1 polymer ?
#
loop_
_entity_poly.entity_id
_entity_poly.type
_entity_poly.pdbx_seq_one_letter_code
_entity_poly.pdbx_strand_id
1 'polypeptide(L)'
;PTVFSLGSAELFCTGAVRLMKALHIHSISFGSELDNNVILHSAAEFLNTPLGQDTIQHHIKTGISYGTALRQVIAKYVPNGELINNAPNSLLGLEYIRAAQRYFTNLMVIPITRQSSHHSPTLSQGQDFPSGTALRKALVEGTTIDAYVPHAIIDDMHKVIVHDVYVDYERYNDILHGLNRLLSAAELETYGDFTEGIEHRWHKAMQQVSWTHALEEIKTKRYTYARLRRMAAYTALQITKPILQEAHILGPQYARLLAFNQRGRTWLKHNTPSIPLIQKWAKASTIVSDFGRRMMEIDTKATDLQAYSFKSPMARTGHEDFRYSPQYIEI
;
A
#
# COMPACT_ATOMS: atom_id res chain seq x y z
N PRO A 1 1.38 -9.60 -2.14
CA PRO A 1 1.99 -9.21 -3.42
C PRO A 1 1.89 -7.70 -3.66
N THR A 2 2.90 -7.12 -4.31
CA THR A 2 3.06 -5.68 -4.57
C THR A 2 1.87 -5.08 -5.33
N VAL A 3 1.25 -5.82 -6.23
CA VAL A 3 0.09 -5.36 -6.99
C VAL A 3 -1.06 -4.89 -6.07
N PHE A 4 -1.23 -5.50 -4.90
CA PHE A 4 -2.22 -5.06 -3.91
C PHE A 4 -1.70 -3.91 -3.06
N SER A 5 -0.43 -3.94 -2.64
CA SER A 5 0.19 -2.90 -1.80
C SER A 5 0.23 -1.53 -2.50
N LEU A 6 0.41 -1.52 -3.83
CA LEU A 6 0.35 -0.33 -4.67
C LEU A 6 -1.08 0.00 -5.13
N GLY A 7 -2.06 -0.83 -4.83
CA GLY A 7 -3.44 -0.62 -5.24
C GLY A 7 -4.10 0.62 -4.64
N SER A 8 -5.32 0.90 -5.10
CA SER A 8 -6.22 1.81 -4.37
C SER A 8 -6.49 1.24 -2.96
N ALA A 9 -7.00 2.06 -2.04
CA ALA A 9 -7.40 1.58 -0.71
C ALA A 9 -8.35 0.38 -0.79
N GLU A 10 -9.29 0.39 -1.73
CA GLU A 10 -10.20 -0.74 -1.99
C GLU A 10 -9.45 -2.01 -2.40
N LEU A 11 -8.53 -1.93 -3.39
CA LEU A 11 -7.77 -3.10 -3.85
C LEU A 11 -6.80 -3.60 -2.77
N PHE A 12 -6.17 -2.70 -2.04
CA PHE A 12 -5.29 -3.03 -0.92
C PHE A 12 -6.03 -3.81 0.17
N CYS A 13 -7.18 -3.29 0.64
CA CYS A 13 -7.98 -3.94 1.69
C CYS A 13 -8.60 -5.25 1.20
N THR A 14 -9.08 -5.30 -0.05
CA THR A 14 -9.59 -6.53 -0.67
C THR A 14 -8.51 -7.61 -0.71
N GLY A 15 -7.30 -7.27 -1.15
CA GLY A 15 -6.18 -8.20 -1.18
C GLY A 15 -5.83 -8.71 0.22
N ALA A 16 -5.76 -7.81 1.22
CA ALA A 16 -5.45 -8.17 2.59
C ALA A 16 -6.51 -9.10 3.22
N VAL A 17 -7.80 -8.77 3.07
CA VAL A 17 -8.90 -9.59 3.62
C VAL A 17 -8.96 -10.97 2.96
N ARG A 18 -8.79 -11.05 1.64
CA ARG A 18 -8.74 -12.34 0.92
C ARG A 18 -7.52 -13.17 1.32
N LEU A 19 -6.38 -12.52 1.59
CA LEU A 19 -5.18 -13.17 2.11
C LEU A 19 -5.43 -13.72 3.52
N MET A 20 -6.04 -12.92 4.42
CA MET A 20 -6.41 -13.36 5.76
C MET A 20 -7.34 -14.57 5.74
N LYS A 21 -8.35 -14.56 4.86
CA LYS A 21 -9.24 -15.72 4.65
C LYS A 21 -8.45 -16.94 4.25
N ALA A 22 -7.56 -16.81 3.27
CA ALA A 22 -6.75 -17.93 2.77
C ALA A 22 -5.76 -18.49 3.80
N LEU A 23 -5.32 -17.65 4.74
CA LEU A 23 -4.44 -18.02 5.85
C LEU A 23 -5.19 -18.42 7.13
N HIS A 24 -6.53 -18.44 7.11
CA HIS A 24 -7.35 -18.73 8.30
C HIS A 24 -7.09 -17.76 9.47
N ILE A 25 -6.85 -16.48 9.18
CA ILE A 25 -6.69 -15.41 10.18
C ILE A 25 -8.06 -14.82 10.46
N HIS A 26 -8.48 -14.81 11.72
CA HIS A 26 -9.85 -14.50 12.11
C HIS A 26 -10.07 -13.07 12.60
N SER A 27 -9.01 -12.29 12.78
CA SER A 27 -9.13 -10.90 13.24
C SER A 27 -8.09 -9.97 12.62
N ILE A 28 -8.50 -8.71 12.46
CA ILE A 28 -7.63 -7.61 12.06
C ILE A 28 -7.85 -6.42 13.00
N SER A 29 -6.77 -5.75 13.40
CA SER A 29 -6.87 -4.48 14.11
C SER A 29 -6.17 -3.38 13.33
N PHE A 30 -6.68 -2.15 13.44
CA PHE A 30 -6.09 -0.96 12.83
C PHE A 30 -6.38 0.27 13.68
N GLY A 31 -5.51 1.30 13.56
CA GLY A 31 -5.74 2.59 14.21
C GLY A 31 -6.87 3.37 13.51
N SER A 32 -7.81 3.90 14.28
CA SER A 32 -8.94 4.69 13.81
C SER A 32 -8.99 6.03 14.55
N GLU A 33 -9.38 7.09 13.87
CA GLU A 33 -9.70 8.37 14.52
C GLU A 33 -11.08 8.33 15.19
N LEU A 34 -11.95 7.45 14.71
CA LEU A 34 -13.28 7.22 15.28
C LEU A 34 -13.23 6.08 16.29
N ASP A 35 -13.79 6.32 17.45
CA ASP A 35 -14.02 5.31 18.51
C ASP A 35 -15.30 4.51 18.29
N ASN A 36 -16.19 4.99 17.42
CA ASN A 36 -17.48 4.39 17.13
C ASN A 36 -17.48 3.55 15.86
N ASN A 37 -17.47 2.23 16.02
CA ASN A 37 -17.55 1.26 14.93
C ASN A 37 -18.87 1.27 14.17
N VAL A 38 -19.95 1.71 14.79
CA VAL A 38 -21.29 1.67 14.18
C VAL A 38 -21.32 2.48 12.90
N ILE A 39 -20.70 3.67 12.89
CA ILE A 39 -20.62 4.52 11.70
C ILE A 39 -19.87 3.81 10.56
N LEU A 40 -18.74 3.17 10.88
CA LEU A 40 -17.93 2.45 9.87
C LEU A 40 -18.69 1.25 9.28
N HIS A 41 -19.39 0.49 10.12
CA HIS A 41 -20.21 -0.65 9.67
C HIS A 41 -21.39 -0.20 8.83
N SER A 42 -22.17 0.80 9.27
CA SER A 42 -23.29 1.35 8.51
C SER A 42 -22.86 1.94 7.17
N ALA A 43 -21.72 2.64 7.16
CA ALA A 43 -21.14 3.15 5.93
C ALA A 43 -20.73 2.00 4.98
N ALA A 44 -20.09 0.95 5.50
CA ALA A 44 -19.70 -0.21 4.71
C ALA A 44 -20.92 -0.93 4.11
N GLU A 45 -21.97 -1.14 4.90
CA GLU A 45 -23.23 -1.74 4.45
C GLU A 45 -23.84 -0.93 3.32
N PHE A 46 -24.03 0.38 3.52
CA PHE A 46 -24.59 1.26 2.49
C PHE A 46 -23.75 1.22 1.20
N LEU A 47 -22.42 1.38 1.30
CA LEU A 47 -21.52 1.41 0.15
C LEU A 47 -21.43 0.08 -0.60
N ASN A 48 -21.79 -1.02 0.03
CA ASN A 48 -21.86 -2.34 -0.61
C ASN A 48 -23.21 -2.58 -1.33
N THR A 49 -24.21 -1.73 -1.13
CA THR A 49 -25.48 -1.80 -1.89
C THR A 49 -25.30 -1.30 -3.33
N PRO A 50 -26.15 -1.73 -4.28
CA PRO A 50 -26.16 -1.17 -5.64
C PRO A 50 -26.30 0.35 -5.63
N LEU A 51 -27.23 0.90 -4.82
CA LEU A 51 -27.42 2.35 -4.69
C LEU A 51 -26.16 3.08 -4.23
N GLY A 52 -25.46 2.55 -3.24
CA GLY A 52 -24.20 3.11 -2.74
C GLY A 52 -23.11 3.14 -3.81
N GLN A 53 -22.99 2.04 -4.57
CA GLN A 53 -22.02 1.93 -5.67
C GLN A 53 -22.35 2.91 -6.81
N ASP A 54 -23.59 2.96 -7.25
CA ASP A 54 -24.02 3.88 -8.32
C ASP A 54 -23.85 5.35 -7.91
N THR A 55 -24.13 5.67 -6.64
CA THR A 55 -23.95 7.01 -6.10
C THR A 55 -22.47 7.43 -6.12
N ILE A 56 -21.55 6.55 -5.71
CA ILE A 56 -20.10 6.82 -5.79
C ILE A 56 -19.69 7.04 -7.25
N GLN A 57 -20.11 6.16 -8.16
CA GLN A 57 -19.78 6.28 -9.59
C GLN A 57 -20.29 7.60 -10.19
N HIS A 58 -21.51 8.02 -9.81
CA HIS A 58 -22.04 9.31 -10.22
C HIS A 58 -21.15 10.47 -9.75
N HIS A 59 -20.72 10.47 -8.49
CA HIS A 59 -19.83 11.51 -7.95
C HIS A 59 -18.46 11.51 -8.63
N ILE A 60 -17.89 10.34 -8.93
CA ILE A 60 -16.60 10.24 -9.66
C ILE A 60 -16.72 10.86 -11.06
N LYS A 61 -17.83 10.66 -11.76
CA LYS A 61 -18.08 11.25 -13.08
C LYS A 61 -18.09 12.79 -13.07
N THR A 62 -18.30 13.44 -11.91
CA THR A 62 -18.16 14.90 -11.79
C THR A 62 -16.72 15.40 -11.74
N GLY A 63 -15.72 14.51 -11.83
CA GLY A 63 -14.30 14.86 -11.87
C GLY A 63 -13.61 14.96 -10.51
N ILE A 64 -14.25 14.50 -9.42
CA ILE A 64 -13.62 14.46 -8.09
C ILE A 64 -12.90 13.14 -7.85
N SER A 65 -11.99 13.11 -6.87
CA SER A 65 -11.28 11.89 -6.51
C SER A 65 -12.21 10.89 -5.83
N TYR A 66 -11.88 9.57 -5.94
CA TYR A 66 -12.63 8.51 -5.26
C TYR A 66 -12.78 8.76 -3.75
N GLY A 67 -11.70 9.13 -3.06
CA GLY A 67 -11.76 9.42 -1.62
C GLY A 67 -12.66 10.62 -1.28
N THR A 68 -12.76 11.62 -2.16
CA THR A 68 -13.68 12.75 -1.99
C THR A 68 -15.12 12.31 -2.24
N ALA A 69 -15.37 11.53 -3.29
CA ALA A 69 -16.68 10.97 -3.58
C ALA A 69 -17.19 10.12 -2.40
N LEU A 70 -16.32 9.25 -1.88
CA LEU A 70 -16.63 8.39 -0.74
C LEU A 70 -17.07 9.19 0.49
N ARG A 71 -16.30 10.22 0.88
CA ARG A 71 -16.65 11.09 2.01
C ARG A 71 -17.98 11.81 1.81
N GLN A 72 -18.22 12.38 0.63
CA GLN A 72 -19.46 13.08 0.33
C GLN A 72 -20.69 12.17 0.38
N VAL A 73 -20.54 10.96 -0.16
CA VAL A 73 -21.62 9.96 -0.15
C VAL A 73 -21.91 9.51 1.28
N ILE A 74 -20.89 9.20 2.08
CA ILE A 74 -21.06 8.79 3.47
C ILE A 74 -21.72 9.91 4.30
N ALA A 75 -21.22 11.14 4.18
CA ALA A 75 -21.76 12.29 4.91
C ALA A 75 -23.24 12.56 4.57
N LYS A 76 -23.66 12.21 3.35
CA LYS A 76 -25.05 12.44 2.91
C LYS A 76 -26.01 11.32 3.30
N TYR A 77 -25.56 10.07 3.27
CA TYR A 77 -26.46 8.91 3.35
C TYR A 77 -26.31 8.07 4.63
N VAL A 78 -25.29 8.34 5.44
CA VAL A 78 -25.04 7.59 6.68
C VAL A 78 -25.21 8.52 7.88
N PRO A 79 -25.97 8.15 8.91
CA PRO A 79 -26.10 8.95 10.14
C PRO A 79 -24.72 9.22 10.76
N ASN A 80 -24.45 10.49 11.09
CA ASN A 80 -23.15 10.98 11.59
C ASN A 80 -21.96 10.69 10.66
N GLY A 81 -22.22 10.46 9.38
CA GLY A 81 -21.19 10.10 8.38
C GLY A 81 -20.18 11.22 8.12
N GLU A 82 -20.51 12.48 8.43
CA GLU A 82 -19.61 13.63 8.33
C GLU A 82 -18.38 13.54 9.22
N LEU A 83 -18.44 12.74 10.30
CA LEU A 83 -17.29 12.50 11.19
C LEU A 83 -16.12 11.80 10.47
N ILE A 84 -16.38 11.12 9.35
CA ILE A 84 -15.35 10.48 8.51
C ILE A 84 -14.51 11.51 7.72
N ASN A 85 -14.95 12.75 7.55
CA ASN A 85 -14.31 13.71 6.65
C ASN A 85 -12.83 13.97 6.98
N ASN A 86 -12.47 14.00 8.26
CA ASN A 86 -11.11 14.25 8.73
C ASN A 86 -10.43 13.00 9.33
N ALA A 87 -10.89 11.81 8.96
CA ALA A 87 -10.49 10.54 9.53
C ALA A 87 -9.89 9.58 8.48
N PRO A 88 -8.68 9.84 7.97
CA PRO A 88 -8.10 9.07 6.86
C PRO A 88 -7.82 7.60 7.22
N ASN A 89 -7.47 7.27 8.47
CA ASN A 89 -7.30 5.87 8.88
C ASN A 89 -8.67 5.18 9.04
N SER A 90 -9.67 5.91 9.50
CA SER A 90 -11.04 5.40 9.57
C SER A 90 -11.60 5.10 8.17
N LEU A 91 -11.24 5.91 7.14
CA LEU A 91 -11.56 5.60 5.75
C LEU A 91 -10.88 4.32 5.26
N LEU A 92 -9.63 4.08 5.64
CA LEU A 92 -8.96 2.81 5.32
C LEU A 92 -9.61 1.64 6.07
N GLY A 93 -9.96 1.85 7.34
CA GLY A 93 -10.70 0.89 8.15
C GLY A 93 -12.06 0.52 7.55
N LEU A 94 -12.77 1.51 7.02
CA LEU A 94 -14.01 1.31 6.28
C LEU A 94 -13.82 0.37 5.07
N GLU A 95 -12.75 0.53 4.29
CA GLU A 95 -12.47 -0.36 3.16
C GLU A 95 -12.15 -1.79 3.63
N TYR A 96 -11.50 -1.99 4.79
CA TYR A 96 -11.35 -3.32 5.39
C TYR A 96 -12.70 -3.94 5.76
N ILE A 97 -13.61 -3.17 6.38
CA ILE A 97 -14.95 -3.65 6.74
C ILE A 97 -15.75 -4.00 5.47
N ARG A 98 -15.71 -3.14 4.44
CA ARG A 98 -16.36 -3.41 3.14
C ARG A 98 -15.85 -4.70 2.50
N ALA A 99 -14.54 -4.88 2.48
CA ALA A 99 -13.92 -6.09 1.96
C ALA A 99 -14.27 -7.32 2.81
N ALA A 100 -14.31 -7.20 4.14
CA ALA A 100 -14.71 -8.28 5.03
C ALA A 100 -16.16 -8.72 4.77
N GLN A 101 -17.10 -7.79 4.67
CA GLN A 101 -18.51 -8.08 4.35
C GLN A 101 -18.67 -8.79 3.00
N ARG A 102 -17.80 -8.51 2.01
CA ARG A 102 -17.87 -9.13 0.68
C ARG A 102 -17.18 -10.50 0.59
N TYR A 103 -16.05 -10.67 1.25
CA TYR A 103 -15.15 -11.80 1.01
C TYR A 103 -14.91 -12.69 2.20
N PHE A 104 -15.08 -12.18 3.44
CA PHE A 104 -14.81 -12.92 4.66
C PHE A 104 -15.65 -12.39 5.83
N THR A 105 -16.93 -12.69 5.83
CA THR A 105 -17.93 -12.16 6.79
C THR A 105 -17.62 -12.49 8.26
N ASN A 106 -16.86 -13.56 8.51
CA ASN A 106 -16.46 -13.96 9.87
C ASN A 106 -15.16 -13.27 10.35
N LEU A 107 -14.58 -12.36 9.57
CA LEU A 107 -13.40 -11.60 10.00
C LEU A 107 -13.80 -10.59 11.07
N MET A 108 -13.24 -10.73 12.27
CA MET A 108 -13.39 -9.75 13.34
C MET A 108 -12.53 -8.51 13.03
N VAL A 109 -13.17 -7.36 12.94
CA VAL A 109 -12.50 -6.08 12.67
C VAL A 109 -12.48 -5.27 13.96
N ILE A 110 -11.28 -4.93 14.45
CA ILE A 110 -11.03 -4.30 15.75
C ILE A 110 -10.32 -2.96 15.52
N PRO A 111 -11.03 -1.83 15.47
CA PRO A 111 -10.39 -0.53 15.46
C PRO A 111 -9.86 -0.17 16.85
N ILE A 112 -8.71 0.47 16.84
CA ILE A 112 -8.05 1.00 18.04
C ILE A 112 -8.02 2.51 17.91
N THR A 113 -8.60 3.22 18.87
CA THR A 113 -8.66 4.69 18.85
C THR A 113 -7.26 5.29 18.93
N ARG A 114 -6.95 6.16 17.99
CA ARG A 114 -5.66 6.86 17.93
C ARG A 114 -5.60 7.96 18.98
N GLN A 115 -4.49 8.02 19.67
CA GLN A 115 -4.24 9.04 20.69
C GLN A 115 -3.58 10.32 20.14
N SER A 116 -3.04 10.29 18.91
CA SER A 116 -2.32 11.41 18.30
C SER A 116 -2.96 11.90 17.01
N SER A 117 -2.85 13.21 16.76
CA SER A 117 -3.25 13.82 15.48
C SER A 117 -2.37 13.34 14.32
N HIS A 118 -2.96 13.13 13.14
CA HIS A 118 -2.33 12.51 11.98
C HIS A 118 -1.16 13.28 11.35
N HIS A 119 -0.96 14.55 11.67
CA HIS A 119 -0.15 15.47 10.87
C HIS A 119 0.79 16.39 11.66
N SER A 120 1.22 16.03 12.87
CA SER A 120 2.35 16.77 13.45
C SER A 120 3.61 16.44 12.61
N PRO A 121 4.21 17.39 11.88
CA PRO A 121 5.42 17.15 11.10
C PRO A 121 6.68 17.19 11.97
N THR A 122 6.54 17.44 13.28
CA THR A 122 7.62 17.58 14.24
C THR A 122 7.44 16.64 15.42
N LEU A 123 8.55 16.16 15.96
CA LEU A 123 8.56 15.46 17.24
C LEU A 123 8.25 16.47 18.35
N SER A 124 7.17 16.26 19.08
CA SER A 124 6.84 17.06 20.27
C SER A 124 7.35 16.33 21.51
N GLN A 125 8.00 17.05 22.42
CA GLN A 125 8.40 16.47 23.72
C GLN A 125 7.15 15.97 24.46
N GLY A 126 7.20 14.75 24.98
CA GLY A 126 6.08 14.13 25.70
C GLY A 126 5.02 13.47 24.81
N GLN A 127 5.26 13.30 23.51
CA GLN A 127 4.36 12.57 22.63
C GLN A 127 4.77 11.09 22.53
N ASP A 128 3.98 10.18 23.10
CA ASP A 128 4.31 8.73 23.13
C ASP A 128 4.28 8.08 21.74
N PHE A 129 3.45 8.60 20.81
CA PHE A 129 3.25 8.01 19.49
C PHE A 129 3.31 9.08 18.37
N PRO A 130 4.50 9.48 17.94
CA PRO A 130 4.65 10.44 16.85
C PRO A 130 4.22 9.85 15.51
N SER A 131 3.90 10.73 14.55
CA SER A 131 3.56 10.27 13.19
C SER A 131 4.79 9.70 12.48
N GLY A 132 4.60 8.70 11.60
CA GLY A 132 5.68 8.17 10.77
C GLY A 132 6.35 9.25 9.88
N THR A 133 5.65 10.34 9.57
CA THR A 133 6.21 11.49 8.86
C THR A 133 7.19 12.26 9.73
N ALA A 134 6.84 12.51 11.00
CA ALA A 134 7.73 13.17 11.97
C ALA A 134 9.00 12.33 12.21
N LEU A 135 8.86 11.01 12.37
CA LEU A 135 9.99 10.11 12.56
C LEU A 135 10.93 10.09 11.35
N ARG A 136 10.39 9.98 10.12
CA ARG A 136 11.22 10.03 8.90
C ARG A 136 11.93 11.37 8.73
N LYS A 137 11.26 12.48 9.05
CA LYS A 137 11.87 13.80 9.01
C LYS A 137 13.01 13.91 10.03
N ALA A 138 12.79 13.47 11.26
CA ALA A 138 13.80 13.45 12.31
C ALA A 138 15.04 12.66 11.90
N LEU A 139 14.87 11.47 11.28
CA LEU A 139 15.98 10.66 10.76
C LEU A 139 16.79 11.41 9.69
N VAL A 140 16.12 12.08 8.75
CA VAL A 140 16.80 12.89 7.71
C VAL A 140 17.56 14.05 8.30
N GLU A 141 17.02 14.68 9.38
CA GLU A 141 17.64 15.77 10.11
C GLU A 141 18.73 15.31 11.11
N GLY A 142 19.02 14.00 11.17
CA GLY A 142 20.02 13.42 12.07
C GLY A 142 19.59 13.36 13.54
N THR A 143 18.30 13.51 13.82
CA THR A 143 17.75 13.42 15.19
C THR A 143 17.47 11.94 15.51
N THR A 144 17.92 11.48 16.70
CA THR A 144 17.62 10.11 17.16
C THR A 144 16.13 9.92 17.40
N ILE A 145 15.65 8.72 17.03
CA ILE A 145 14.26 8.30 17.25
C ILE A 145 14.16 7.08 18.17
N ASP A 146 15.22 6.71 18.86
CA ASP A 146 15.33 5.50 19.68
C ASP A 146 14.22 5.37 20.72
N ALA A 147 13.78 6.51 21.30
CA ALA A 147 12.67 6.54 22.25
C ALA A 147 11.30 6.15 21.67
N TYR A 148 11.16 6.12 20.33
CA TYR A 148 9.89 5.90 19.63
C TYR A 148 9.82 4.57 18.88
N VAL A 149 10.86 3.77 18.99
CA VAL A 149 10.94 2.45 18.32
C VAL A 149 11.16 1.35 19.36
N PRO A 150 10.73 0.10 19.08
CA PRO A 150 11.00 -1.01 19.96
C PRO A 150 12.51 -1.18 20.20
N HIS A 151 12.91 -1.39 21.44
CA HIS A 151 14.33 -1.50 21.81
C HIS A 151 15.07 -2.59 20.99
N ALA A 152 14.38 -3.69 20.67
CA ALA A 152 14.95 -4.82 19.93
C ALA A 152 15.42 -4.49 18.50
N ILE A 153 14.99 -3.35 17.90
CA ILE A 153 15.36 -2.98 16.54
C ILE A 153 16.32 -1.77 16.47
N ILE A 154 16.68 -1.18 17.61
CA ILE A 154 17.51 0.04 17.64
C ILE A 154 18.87 -0.19 16.98
N ASP A 155 19.57 -1.26 17.37
CA ASP A 155 20.88 -1.58 16.82
C ASP A 155 20.86 -1.86 15.32
N ASP A 156 19.84 -2.55 14.84
CA ASP A 156 19.69 -2.84 13.41
C ASP A 156 19.33 -1.59 12.63
N MET A 157 18.49 -0.72 13.19
CA MET A 157 18.18 0.59 12.62
C MET A 157 19.44 1.47 12.51
N HIS A 158 20.25 1.53 13.57
CA HIS A 158 21.53 2.28 13.54
C HIS A 158 22.49 1.74 12.48
N LYS A 159 22.63 0.41 12.34
CA LYS A 159 23.44 -0.19 11.26
C LYS A 159 22.95 0.23 9.88
N VAL A 160 21.63 0.16 9.64
CA VAL A 160 21.02 0.58 8.37
C VAL A 160 21.32 2.04 8.06
N ILE A 161 21.25 2.93 9.06
CA ILE A 161 21.54 4.37 8.91
C ILE A 161 23.03 4.61 8.66
N VAL A 162 23.91 4.03 9.46
CA VAL A 162 25.38 4.21 9.36
C VAL A 162 25.92 3.72 8.02
N HIS A 163 25.37 2.65 7.48
CA HIS A 163 25.79 2.08 6.19
C HIS A 163 24.99 2.62 4.99
N ASP A 164 24.13 3.62 5.18
CA ASP A 164 23.27 4.20 4.13
C ASP A 164 22.42 3.15 3.37
N VAL A 165 21.99 2.06 4.05
CA VAL A 165 21.17 0.99 3.46
C VAL A 165 19.69 1.31 3.58
N TYR A 166 19.29 2.45 3.08
CA TYR A 166 17.91 2.91 3.04
C TYR A 166 17.62 3.62 1.72
N VAL A 167 16.32 3.72 1.38
CA VAL A 167 15.89 4.35 0.14
C VAL A 167 16.20 5.85 0.15
N ASP A 168 17.00 6.29 -0.83
CA ASP A 168 17.16 7.68 -1.18
C ASP A 168 15.98 8.09 -2.09
N TYR A 169 15.13 8.97 -1.57
CA TYR A 169 13.93 9.40 -2.30
C TYR A 169 14.24 10.30 -3.51
N GLU A 170 15.33 11.05 -3.50
CA GLU A 170 15.74 11.83 -4.68
C GLU A 170 16.15 10.87 -5.79
N ARG A 171 17.00 9.93 -5.48
CA ARG A 171 17.38 8.87 -6.42
C ARG A 171 16.19 8.06 -6.92
N TYR A 172 15.28 7.63 -6.05
CA TYR A 172 14.07 6.93 -6.45
C TYR A 172 13.22 7.76 -7.42
N ASN A 173 13.05 9.05 -7.16
CA ASN A 173 12.30 9.96 -8.01
C ASN A 173 12.98 10.16 -9.38
N ASP A 174 14.30 10.26 -9.42
CA ASP A 174 15.07 10.37 -10.67
C ASP A 174 14.94 9.10 -11.51
N ILE A 175 15.00 7.92 -10.90
CA ILE A 175 14.78 6.65 -11.59
C ILE A 175 13.38 6.62 -12.21
N LEU A 176 12.35 6.95 -11.43
CA LEU A 176 10.97 6.99 -11.93
C LEU A 176 10.80 8.03 -13.03
N HIS A 177 11.40 9.21 -12.88
CA HIS A 177 11.32 10.27 -13.87
C HIS A 177 11.97 9.82 -15.20
N GLY A 178 13.18 9.25 -15.14
CA GLY A 178 13.88 8.72 -16.30
C GLY A 178 13.09 7.63 -17.02
N LEU A 179 12.61 6.63 -16.30
CA LEU A 179 11.81 5.56 -16.88
C LEU A 179 10.52 6.08 -17.54
N ASN A 180 9.81 6.98 -16.88
CA ASN A 180 8.56 7.53 -17.41
C ASN A 180 8.75 8.49 -18.58
N ARG A 181 9.90 9.18 -18.66
CA ARG A 181 10.25 10.07 -19.78
C ARG A 181 10.41 9.32 -21.09
N LEU A 182 10.86 8.08 -21.04
CA LEU A 182 11.12 7.27 -22.22
C LEU A 182 9.85 6.63 -22.82
N LEU A 183 8.73 6.65 -22.09
CA LEU A 183 7.48 6.03 -22.52
C LEU A 183 6.66 6.96 -23.40
N SER A 184 6.16 6.45 -24.52
CA SER A 184 5.17 7.13 -25.35
C SER A 184 3.81 7.20 -24.67
N ALA A 185 2.92 8.10 -25.13
CA ALA A 185 1.56 8.17 -24.64
C ALA A 185 0.79 6.85 -24.84
N ALA A 186 1.01 6.17 -25.97
CA ALA A 186 0.37 4.87 -26.24
C ALA A 186 0.82 3.77 -25.29
N GLU A 187 2.09 3.71 -24.90
CA GLU A 187 2.58 2.78 -23.88
C GLU A 187 2.00 3.11 -22.51
N LEU A 188 2.01 4.41 -22.14
CA LEU A 188 1.44 4.88 -20.88
C LEU A 188 -0.03 4.48 -20.71
N GLU A 189 -0.83 4.56 -21.78
CA GLU A 189 -2.25 4.19 -21.78
C GLU A 189 -2.48 2.72 -21.35
N THR A 190 -1.52 1.84 -21.52
CA THR A 190 -1.66 0.41 -21.15
C THR A 190 -1.55 0.17 -19.64
N TYR A 191 -0.93 1.08 -18.90
CA TYR A 191 -0.69 0.93 -17.46
C TYR A 191 -1.89 1.31 -16.60
N GLY A 192 -1.87 0.82 -15.36
CA GLY A 192 -2.92 1.11 -14.39
C GLY A 192 -3.11 2.60 -14.13
N ASP A 193 -4.33 3.02 -13.86
CA ASP A 193 -4.73 4.40 -13.56
C ASP A 193 -4.56 5.44 -14.71
N PHE A 194 -3.95 5.08 -15.84
CA PHE A 194 -3.89 5.96 -17.02
C PHE A 194 -5.21 5.90 -17.79
N THR A 195 -6.07 6.88 -17.54
CA THR A 195 -7.41 6.99 -18.13
C THR A 195 -7.71 8.43 -18.53
N GLU A 196 -8.64 8.61 -19.46
CA GLU A 196 -9.20 9.92 -19.80
C GLU A 196 -8.19 10.92 -20.38
N GLY A 197 -7.22 10.44 -21.14
CA GLY A 197 -6.25 11.29 -21.83
C GLY A 197 -5.11 11.80 -20.94
N ILE A 198 -4.99 11.33 -19.69
CA ILE A 198 -3.89 11.73 -18.79
C ILE A 198 -2.51 11.35 -19.34
N GLU A 199 -2.43 10.28 -20.14
CA GLU A 199 -1.18 9.80 -20.78
C GLU A 199 -0.51 10.88 -21.64
N HIS A 200 -1.27 11.68 -22.37
CA HIS A 200 -0.73 12.79 -23.16
C HIS A 200 -0.15 13.90 -22.29
N ARG A 201 -0.88 14.28 -21.24
CA ARG A 201 -0.41 15.27 -20.28
C ARG A 201 0.80 14.77 -19.50
N TRP A 202 0.81 13.49 -19.14
CA TRP A 202 1.94 12.83 -18.47
C TRP A 202 3.18 12.83 -19.34
N HIS A 203 3.07 12.35 -20.58
CA HIS A 203 4.19 12.32 -21.54
C HIS A 203 4.82 13.71 -21.73
N LYS A 204 3.99 14.75 -21.86
CA LYS A 204 4.45 16.14 -21.97
C LYS A 204 5.16 16.59 -20.68
N ALA A 205 4.57 16.35 -19.52
CA ALA A 205 5.11 16.80 -18.24
C ALA A 205 6.42 16.09 -17.86
N MET A 206 6.61 14.83 -18.28
CA MET A 206 7.87 14.12 -18.04
C MET A 206 9.08 14.73 -18.77
N GLN A 207 8.87 15.71 -19.66
CA GLN A 207 9.97 16.49 -20.28
C GLN A 207 10.48 17.61 -19.37
N GLN A 208 9.84 17.87 -18.23
CA GLN A 208 10.29 18.86 -17.24
C GLN A 208 11.64 18.49 -16.63
N VAL A 209 12.31 19.49 -16.05
CA VAL A 209 13.68 19.38 -15.52
C VAL A 209 13.80 18.43 -14.32
N SER A 210 12.70 18.19 -13.59
CA SER A 210 12.69 17.28 -12.43
C SER A 210 11.34 16.61 -12.24
N TRP A 211 11.36 15.52 -11.47
CA TRP A 211 10.19 14.81 -11.02
C TRP A 211 9.14 15.71 -10.34
N THR A 212 9.60 16.61 -9.48
CA THR A 212 8.72 17.53 -8.75
C THR A 212 7.96 18.45 -9.70
N HIS A 213 8.67 19.11 -10.64
CA HIS A 213 8.05 19.98 -11.64
C HIS A 213 7.07 19.21 -12.55
N ALA A 214 7.44 17.98 -12.94
CA ALA A 214 6.56 17.12 -13.74
C ALA A 214 5.26 16.82 -13.00
N LEU A 215 5.33 16.45 -11.70
CA LEU A 215 4.13 16.17 -10.91
C LEU A 215 3.25 17.42 -10.68
N GLU A 216 3.85 18.59 -10.47
CA GLU A 216 3.13 19.86 -10.31
C GLU A 216 2.33 20.19 -11.58
N GLU A 217 2.89 19.98 -12.77
CA GLU A 217 2.20 20.19 -14.03
C GLU A 217 1.01 19.25 -14.23
N ILE A 218 1.12 17.99 -13.78
CA ILE A 218 0.07 16.99 -13.97
C ILE A 218 -1.02 17.10 -12.90
N LYS A 219 -0.70 17.52 -11.68
CA LYS A 219 -1.60 17.51 -10.52
C LYS A 219 -2.90 18.26 -10.76
N THR A 220 -4.01 17.64 -10.40
CA THR A 220 -5.36 18.23 -10.40
C THR A 220 -6.14 17.79 -9.15
N LYS A 221 -7.39 18.27 -8.98
CA LYS A 221 -8.30 17.76 -7.93
C LYS A 221 -8.56 16.26 -8.06
N ARG A 222 -8.61 15.75 -9.30
CA ARG A 222 -8.85 14.34 -9.63
C ARG A 222 -7.58 13.48 -9.50
N TYR A 223 -6.44 14.01 -9.93
CA TYR A 223 -5.14 13.34 -9.89
C TYR A 223 -4.33 13.89 -8.73
N THR A 224 -4.47 13.24 -7.57
CA THR A 224 -3.72 13.58 -6.35
C THR A 224 -2.27 13.11 -6.46
N TYR A 225 -1.35 13.69 -5.70
CA TYR A 225 0.06 13.25 -5.68
C TYR A 225 0.22 11.75 -5.36
N ALA A 226 -0.59 11.21 -4.45
CA ALA A 226 -0.54 9.79 -4.13
C ALA A 226 -0.90 8.92 -5.36
N ARG A 227 -1.93 9.33 -6.13
CA ARG A 227 -2.31 8.64 -7.37
C ARG A 227 -1.20 8.77 -8.43
N LEU A 228 -0.64 9.97 -8.62
CA LEU A 228 0.43 10.18 -9.60
C LEU A 228 1.69 9.35 -9.27
N ARG A 229 2.11 9.31 -8.00
CA ARG A 229 3.23 8.47 -7.57
C ARG A 229 2.97 6.98 -7.80
N ARG A 230 1.75 6.52 -7.57
CA ARG A 230 1.34 5.14 -7.86
C ARG A 230 1.38 4.85 -9.36
N MET A 231 0.89 5.76 -10.21
CA MET A 231 0.96 5.63 -11.68
C MET A 231 2.40 5.46 -12.17
N ALA A 232 3.33 6.26 -11.63
CA ALA A 232 4.75 6.12 -11.96
C ALA A 232 5.34 4.78 -11.50
N ALA A 233 4.94 4.28 -10.35
CA ALA A 233 5.34 2.95 -9.90
C ALA A 233 4.74 1.84 -10.78
N TYR A 234 3.51 2.01 -11.28
CA TYR A 234 2.91 1.06 -12.20
C TYR A 234 3.68 0.94 -13.50
N THR A 235 4.17 2.05 -14.06
CA THR A 235 5.01 2.01 -15.27
C THR A 235 6.34 1.31 -14.99
N ALA A 236 7.03 1.66 -13.92
CA ALA A 236 8.32 1.07 -13.55
C ALA A 236 8.23 -0.44 -13.27
N LEU A 237 7.14 -0.89 -12.67
CA LEU A 237 6.90 -2.30 -12.33
C LEU A 237 6.10 -3.05 -13.41
N GLN A 238 5.73 -2.37 -14.49
CA GLN A 238 4.94 -2.94 -15.58
C GLN A 238 3.58 -3.49 -15.15
N ILE A 239 2.91 -2.78 -14.23
CA ILE A 239 1.56 -3.12 -13.75
C ILE A 239 0.53 -2.52 -14.72
N THR A 240 0.03 -3.35 -15.60
CA THR A 240 -0.94 -2.96 -16.63
C THR A 240 -2.39 -3.03 -16.14
N LYS A 241 -3.32 -2.43 -16.88
CA LYS A 241 -4.77 -2.51 -16.61
C LYS A 241 -5.28 -3.95 -16.51
N PRO A 242 -4.92 -4.89 -17.43
CA PRO A 242 -5.30 -6.30 -17.29
C PRO A 242 -4.80 -6.95 -16.00
N ILE A 243 -3.57 -6.67 -15.57
CA ILE A 243 -3.02 -7.20 -14.31
C ILE A 243 -3.84 -6.73 -13.11
N LEU A 244 -4.25 -5.46 -13.06
CA LEU A 244 -5.10 -4.95 -11.98
C LEU A 244 -6.49 -5.57 -12.00
N GLN A 245 -7.08 -5.79 -13.18
CA GLN A 245 -8.37 -6.47 -13.33
C GLN A 245 -8.28 -7.92 -12.84
N GLU A 246 -7.26 -8.67 -13.26
CA GLU A 246 -7.04 -10.04 -12.77
C GLU A 246 -6.79 -10.07 -11.25
N ALA A 247 -6.02 -9.13 -10.70
CA ALA A 247 -5.80 -9.03 -9.27
C ALA A 247 -7.12 -8.82 -8.51
N HIS A 248 -8.00 -7.98 -9.03
CA HIS A 248 -9.32 -7.74 -8.45
C HIS A 248 -10.19 -9.01 -8.48
N ILE A 249 -10.21 -9.73 -9.58
CA ILE A 249 -11.03 -10.93 -9.78
C ILE A 249 -10.46 -12.11 -8.97
N LEU A 250 -9.20 -12.44 -9.17
CA LEU A 250 -8.58 -13.67 -8.66
C LEU A 250 -8.07 -13.52 -7.21
N GLY A 251 -7.68 -12.31 -6.78
CA GLY A 251 -7.09 -12.05 -5.46
C GLY A 251 -5.64 -12.53 -5.33
N PRO A 252 -5.07 -12.51 -4.12
CA PRO A 252 -3.73 -12.97 -3.85
C PRO A 252 -3.56 -14.45 -4.19
N GLN A 253 -2.51 -14.78 -4.94
CA GLN A 253 -2.24 -16.14 -5.42
C GLN A 253 -1.23 -16.87 -4.56
N TYR A 254 -0.62 -16.21 -3.61
CA TYR A 254 0.31 -16.77 -2.63
C TYR A 254 0.46 -15.84 -1.43
N ALA A 255 0.98 -16.41 -0.35
CA ALA A 255 1.55 -15.67 0.77
C ALA A 255 3.06 -15.95 0.87
N ARG A 256 3.87 -14.96 1.24
CA ARG A 256 5.31 -15.12 1.46
C ARG A 256 5.60 -15.16 2.96
N LEU A 257 6.24 -16.23 3.41
CA LEU A 257 6.75 -16.35 4.77
C LEU A 257 8.09 -15.60 4.86
N LEU A 258 8.15 -14.57 5.68
CA LEU A 258 9.37 -13.77 5.86
C LEU A 258 10.12 -14.16 7.14
N ALA A 259 9.38 -14.36 8.23
CA ALA A 259 9.93 -14.74 9.51
C ALA A 259 8.87 -15.48 10.34
N PHE A 260 9.31 -16.27 11.30
CA PHE A 260 8.43 -16.97 12.25
C PHE A 260 9.18 -17.30 13.53
N ASN A 261 8.47 -17.40 14.64
CA ASN A 261 8.97 -17.87 15.92
C ASN A 261 8.35 -19.24 16.27
N GLN A 262 8.53 -19.71 17.48
CA GLN A 262 7.98 -21.01 17.94
C GLN A 262 6.45 -21.08 17.78
N ARG A 263 5.72 -19.99 18.05
CA ARG A 263 4.25 -19.95 17.83
C ARG A 263 3.91 -20.06 16.35
N GLY A 264 4.62 -19.31 15.51
CA GLY A 264 4.47 -19.38 14.05
C GLY A 264 4.80 -20.77 13.52
N ARG A 265 5.84 -21.45 14.03
CA ARG A 265 6.18 -22.83 13.68
C ARG A 265 5.05 -23.80 14.02
N THR A 266 4.45 -23.64 15.20
CA THR A 266 3.29 -24.45 15.62
C THR A 266 2.09 -24.21 14.70
N TRP A 267 1.81 -22.94 14.37
CA TRP A 267 0.75 -22.60 13.43
C TRP A 267 0.97 -23.23 12.05
N LEU A 268 2.18 -23.11 11.48
CA LEU A 268 2.56 -23.69 10.20
C LEU A 268 2.38 -25.21 10.16
N LYS A 269 2.60 -25.90 11.28
CA LYS A 269 2.41 -27.36 11.41
C LYS A 269 0.95 -27.78 11.39
N HIS A 270 0.04 -26.97 11.94
CA HIS A 270 -1.36 -27.35 12.16
C HIS A 270 -2.33 -26.68 11.18
N ASN A 271 -1.87 -25.72 10.37
CA ASN A 271 -2.72 -25.01 9.43
C ASN A 271 -2.25 -25.22 7.99
N THR A 272 -3.22 -25.46 7.12
CA THR A 272 -2.97 -25.56 5.68
C THR A 272 -3.66 -24.38 4.99
N PRO A 273 -2.92 -23.33 4.60
CA PRO A 273 -3.48 -22.23 3.82
C PRO A 273 -4.12 -22.71 2.52
N SER A 274 -5.18 -22.02 2.08
CA SER A 274 -5.85 -22.36 0.80
C SER A 274 -5.12 -21.83 -0.44
N ILE A 275 -4.00 -21.12 -0.23
CA ILE A 275 -3.09 -20.66 -1.30
C ILE A 275 -1.65 -21.06 -0.93
N PRO A 276 -0.73 -21.17 -1.92
CA PRO A 276 0.67 -21.48 -1.66
C PRO A 276 1.32 -20.54 -0.64
N LEU A 277 1.98 -21.10 0.37
CA LEU A 277 2.82 -20.38 1.32
C LEU A 277 4.28 -20.52 0.89
N ILE A 278 4.86 -19.44 0.37
CA ILE A 278 6.19 -19.44 -0.22
C ILE A 278 7.24 -19.26 0.87
N GLN A 279 8.12 -20.26 1.00
CA GLN A 279 9.27 -20.23 1.88
C GLN A 279 10.57 -19.99 1.10
N LYS A 280 10.69 -20.50 -0.13
CA LYS A 280 11.85 -20.32 -1.01
C LYS A 280 11.41 -19.73 -2.33
N TRP A 281 11.82 -18.49 -2.60
CA TRP A 281 11.41 -17.76 -3.79
C TRP A 281 11.80 -18.47 -5.09
N ALA A 282 13.00 -19.01 -5.17
CA ALA A 282 13.51 -19.71 -6.35
C ALA A 282 12.67 -20.96 -6.78
N LYS A 283 11.91 -21.54 -5.85
CA LYS A 283 11.05 -22.71 -6.13
C LYS A 283 9.58 -22.36 -6.26
N ALA A 284 9.21 -21.11 -6.00
CA ALA A 284 7.82 -20.71 -5.88
C ALA A 284 7.07 -20.74 -7.22
N SER A 285 7.75 -20.48 -8.34
CA SER A 285 7.15 -20.49 -9.69
C SER A 285 6.52 -21.82 -10.09
N THR A 286 6.96 -22.94 -9.47
CA THR A 286 6.42 -24.27 -9.75
C THR A 286 5.13 -24.59 -9.01
N ILE A 287 4.79 -23.83 -7.96
CA ILE A 287 3.64 -24.10 -7.07
C ILE A 287 2.54 -23.04 -7.15
N VAL A 288 2.78 -21.93 -7.82
CA VAL A 288 1.80 -20.86 -8.02
C VAL A 288 1.15 -20.94 -9.39
N SER A 289 -0.03 -20.32 -9.53
CA SER A 289 -0.73 -20.17 -10.82
C SER A 289 0.05 -19.28 -11.81
N ASP A 290 -0.38 -19.23 -13.07
CA ASP A 290 0.19 -18.32 -14.08
C ASP A 290 0.10 -16.87 -13.64
N PHE A 291 -1.03 -16.47 -13.05
CA PHE A 291 -1.16 -15.14 -12.49
C PHE A 291 -0.26 -14.94 -11.27
N GLY A 292 -0.10 -15.98 -10.44
CA GLY A 292 0.85 -15.98 -9.33
C GLY A 292 2.29 -15.73 -9.79
N ARG A 293 2.72 -16.34 -10.92
CA ARG A 293 4.06 -16.08 -11.51
C ARG A 293 4.23 -14.62 -11.92
N ARG A 294 3.22 -14.04 -12.59
CA ARG A 294 3.25 -12.60 -12.94
C ARG A 294 3.30 -11.69 -11.70
N MET A 295 2.58 -12.03 -10.62
CA MET A 295 2.71 -11.31 -9.34
C MET A 295 4.11 -11.43 -8.76
N MET A 296 4.75 -12.61 -8.84
CA MET A 296 6.12 -12.80 -8.36
C MET A 296 7.13 -11.97 -9.15
N GLU A 297 6.97 -11.86 -10.46
CA GLU A 297 7.81 -11.00 -11.30
C GLU A 297 7.69 -9.53 -10.90
N ILE A 298 6.47 -9.07 -10.59
CA ILE A 298 6.22 -7.72 -10.09
C ILE A 298 6.87 -7.53 -8.71
N ASP A 299 6.74 -8.49 -7.80
CA ASP A 299 7.36 -8.41 -6.47
C ASP A 299 8.88 -8.35 -6.57
N THR A 300 9.49 -9.17 -7.44
CA THR A 300 10.95 -9.14 -7.70
C THR A 300 11.40 -7.79 -8.26
N LYS A 301 10.68 -7.26 -9.27
CA LYS A 301 10.96 -5.91 -9.80
C LYS A 301 10.84 -4.82 -8.73
N ALA A 302 9.88 -4.94 -7.83
CA ALA A 302 9.69 -3.98 -6.74
C ALA A 302 10.85 -4.02 -5.74
N THR A 303 11.33 -5.22 -5.38
CA THR A 303 12.51 -5.39 -4.53
C THR A 303 13.76 -4.85 -5.22
N ASP A 304 13.95 -5.13 -6.51
CA ASP A 304 15.09 -4.65 -7.29
C ASP A 304 15.07 -3.12 -7.44
N LEU A 305 13.90 -2.52 -7.67
CA LEU A 305 13.73 -1.06 -7.72
C LEU A 305 14.05 -0.42 -6.37
N GLN A 306 13.59 -1.03 -5.27
CA GLN A 306 13.90 -0.57 -3.93
C GLN A 306 15.42 -0.63 -3.66
N ALA A 307 16.04 -1.77 -3.93
CA ALA A 307 17.49 -1.95 -3.74
C ALA A 307 18.29 -0.96 -4.57
N TYR A 308 17.93 -0.77 -5.84
CA TYR A 308 18.59 0.17 -6.73
C TYR A 308 18.43 1.63 -6.28
N SER A 309 17.40 1.92 -5.49
CA SER A 309 17.13 3.24 -4.91
C SER A 309 17.85 3.48 -3.57
N PHE A 310 18.61 2.52 -3.04
CA PHE A 310 19.37 2.72 -1.80
C PHE A 310 20.45 3.79 -1.96
N LYS A 311 20.70 4.53 -0.88
CA LYS A 311 21.72 5.57 -0.83
C LYS A 311 23.11 4.98 -1.03
N SER A 312 23.44 3.88 -0.31
CA SER A 312 24.69 3.15 -0.47
C SER A 312 24.74 2.41 -1.81
N PRO A 313 25.73 2.70 -2.71
CA PRO A 313 25.92 1.92 -3.94
C PRO A 313 26.17 0.43 -3.70
N MET A 314 26.83 0.08 -2.60
CA MET A 314 27.18 -1.30 -2.26
C MET A 314 25.96 -2.16 -1.89
N ALA A 315 24.84 -1.52 -1.52
CA ALA A 315 23.59 -2.20 -1.18
C ALA A 315 22.63 -2.36 -2.38
N ARG A 316 23.01 -1.88 -3.59
CA ARG A 316 22.14 -1.88 -4.78
C ARG A 316 22.15 -3.19 -5.55
N THR A 317 22.28 -4.30 -4.86
CA THR A 317 22.30 -5.63 -5.49
C THR A 317 20.89 -6.08 -5.80
N GLY A 318 20.63 -6.53 -7.02
CA GLY A 318 19.35 -7.09 -7.44
C GLY A 318 19.16 -8.54 -7.03
N HIS A 319 17.94 -9.06 -7.24
CA HIS A 319 17.53 -10.43 -6.97
C HIS A 319 17.67 -10.87 -5.49
N GLU A 320 17.53 -9.94 -4.56
CA GLU A 320 17.59 -10.20 -3.12
C GLU A 320 16.52 -11.22 -2.66
N ASP A 321 15.36 -11.23 -3.29
CA ASP A 321 14.28 -12.20 -3.02
C ASP A 321 14.75 -13.67 -3.14
N PHE A 322 15.72 -13.94 -4.01
CA PHE A 322 16.22 -15.30 -4.24
C PHE A 322 17.30 -15.73 -3.24
N ARG A 323 17.86 -14.79 -2.46
CA ARG A 323 18.96 -15.03 -1.54
C ARG A 323 18.48 -15.33 -0.13
N TYR A 324 17.32 -14.80 0.27
CA TYR A 324 16.87 -14.92 1.64
C TYR A 324 15.83 -16.04 1.81
N SER A 325 16.00 -16.79 2.88
CA SER A 325 15.01 -17.74 3.42
C SER A 325 14.30 -17.12 4.61
N PRO A 326 13.11 -17.62 5.00
CA PRO A 326 12.44 -17.17 6.21
C PRO A 326 13.36 -17.24 7.44
N GLN A 327 13.34 -16.19 8.26
CA GLN A 327 14.12 -16.11 9.46
C GLN A 327 13.37 -16.75 10.63
N TYR A 328 14.04 -17.61 11.40
CA TYR A 328 13.54 -18.07 12.68
C TYR A 328 13.98 -17.08 13.76
N ILE A 329 13.03 -16.58 14.55
CA ILE A 329 13.26 -15.58 15.59
C ILE A 329 12.98 -16.24 16.94
N GLU A 330 13.99 -16.33 17.78
CA GLU A 330 13.86 -16.75 19.16
C GLU A 330 13.34 -15.56 20.00
N ILE A 331 12.15 -15.72 20.59
CA ILE A 331 11.51 -14.74 21.51
C ILE A 331 11.09 -15.50 22.75
#